data_4c5746d2d0005ccb65da0f541ffbd2c6
#
_entry.id   4c5746d2d0005ccb65da0f541ffbd2c6
#
_cell.length_a   1.000
_cell.length_b   1.000
_cell.length_c   1.000
_cell.angle_alpha   90.00
_cell.angle_beta   90.00
_cell.angle_gamma   90.00
#
_symmetry.space_group_name_H-M   'P 1'
#
loop_
_entity.id
_entity.type
_entity.pdbx_description
1 polymer ?
#
loop_
_entity_poly.entity_id
_entity_poly.type
_entity_poly.pdbx_seq_one_letter_code
_entity_poly.pdbx_strand_id
1 'polypeptide(L)'
;MQSKEQPLPLNTVALELVPPNVDRGREHALEDARKVLRCSAEAGIEGRINHVMIPGMIEEDSGRPIEMKPKMDVLDFWRIIAPELPGVRGLCTQVTAFLDEPALRQRLTELSSAGFDGIAFVGVPRTMNDGEGSGVAPTDALSLYDGLVDNRGAILIPTRDGEQGRFTFKCKQGATYGMTQLLYSDAIVDFLKEFATANEYRPEILLSFGFVPKMESRVGLIHWLIQDPGNPAVAAEQEFVKTLAASEPADKRRLLLDLYKRVIDGVGELGFPLSIHLEATYGVSTPAFETFAEMLDYWSPGAP
;
A
#
# COMPACT_ATOMS: atom_id res chain seq x y z
N MET A 1 1.04 31.33 16.21
CA MET A 1 1.09 29.95 15.70
C MET A 1 1.08 30.08 14.18
N GLN A 2 2.20 29.86 13.53
CA GLN A 2 2.24 29.75 12.08
C GLN A 2 1.49 28.45 11.72
N SER A 3 0.48 28.53 10.87
CA SER A 3 -0.12 27.34 10.28
C SER A 3 1.00 26.62 9.53
N LYS A 4 1.42 25.44 10.02
CA LYS A 4 2.27 24.56 9.22
C LYS A 4 1.49 24.29 7.94
N GLU A 5 2.02 24.69 6.81
CA GLU A 5 1.46 24.30 5.52
C GLU A 5 1.40 22.77 5.50
N GLN A 6 0.22 22.23 5.24
CA GLN A 6 0.10 20.79 5.06
C GLN A 6 0.96 20.40 3.84
N PRO A 7 1.72 19.30 3.93
CA PRO A 7 2.45 18.82 2.78
C PRO A 7 1.48 18.62 1.60
N LEU A 8 1.96 18.93 0.42
CA LEU A 8 1.17 18.75 -0.80
C LEU A 8 0.78 17.27 -0.95
N PRO A 9 -0.42 16.94 -1.40
CA PRO A 9 -0.81 15.59 -1.71
C PRO A 9 0.18 14.93 -2.65
N LEU A 10 0.44 13.63 -2.46
CA LEU A 10 1.35 12.86 -3.31
C LEU A 10 0.87 12.78 -4.76
N ASN A 11 -0.44 12.87 -4.98
CA ASN A 11 -1.07 12.72 -6.29
C ASN A 11 -0.53 11.51 -7.06
N THR A 12 -0.60 10.36 -6.43
CA THR A 12 0.15 9.16 -6.78
C THR A 12 -0.68 8.18 -7.61
N VAL A 13 -0.05 7.65 -8.66
CA VAL A 13 -0.37 6.33 -9.22
C VAL A 13 0.83 5.44 -8.95
N ALA A 14 0.75 4.65 -7.90
CA ALA A 14 1.82 3.76 -7.47
C ALA A 14 1.61 2.34 -7.97
N LEU A 15 2.71 1.68 -8.36
CA LEU A 15 2.74 0.26 -8.63
C LEU A 15 3.59 -0.45 -7.57
N GLU A 16 3.04 -1.49 -6.94
CA GLU A 16 3.79 -2.28 -5.98
C GLU A 16 4.87 -3.13 -6.63
N LEU A 17 6.08 -3.03 -6.10
CA LEU A 17 7.19 -3.92 -6.40
C LEU A 17 7.72 -4.55 -5.11
N VAL A 18 7.40 -5.82 -4.91
CA VAL A 18 7.89 -6.60 -3.76
C VAL A 18 9.37 -6.92 -3.95
N PRO A 19 10.26 -6.59 -2.99
CA PRO A 19 11.67 -6.94 -3.07
C PRO A 19 11.88 -8.44 -3.29
N PRO A 20 12.81 -8.85 -4.14
CA PRO A 20 13.15 -10.26 -4.33
C PRO A 20 13.75 -10.85 -3.06
N ASN A 21 13.82 -12.18 -2.99
CA ASN A 21 14.56 -12.83 -1.91
C ASN A 21 16.06 -12.49 -2.01
N VAL A 22 16.72 -12.36 -0.87
CA VAL A 22 18.16 -12.02 -0.80
C VAL A 22 19.02 -12.95 -1.66
N ASP A 23 18.68 -14.24 -1.70
CA ASP A 23 19.41 -15.27 -2.47
C ASP A 23 19.31 -15.09 -3.99
N ARG A 24 18.40 -14.26 -4.50
CA ARG A 24 18.19 -14.01 -5.93
C ARG A 24 19.10 -12.92 -6.51
N GLY A 25 19.56 -12.01 -5.67
CA GLY A 25 20.55 -10.99 -6.02
C GLY A 25 20.08 -9.90 -6.99
N ARG A 26 21.05 -9.07 -7.40
CA ARG A 26 20.82 -7.85 -8.20
C ARG A 26 20.20 -8.10 -9.58
N GLU A 27 20.63 -9.16 -10.27
CA GLU A 27 20.16 -9.43 -11.64
C GLU A 27 18.66 -9.70 -11.66
N HIS A 28 18.15 -10.46 -10.68
CA HIS A 28 16.73 -10.74 -10.58
C HIS A 28 15.91 -9.48 -10.24
N ALA A 29 16.43 -8.61 -9.41
CA ALA A 29 15.80 -7.33 -9.12
C ALA A 29 15.65 -6.46 -10.39
N LEU A 30 16.69 -6.41 -11.24
CA LEU A 30 16.65 -5.72 -12.52
C LEU A 30 15.69 -6.38 -13.52
N GLU A 31 15.63 -7.72 -13.53
CA GLU A 31 14.72 -8.47 -14.39
C GLU A 31 13.25 -8.15 -14.01
N ASP A 32 12.93 -8.13 -12.72
CA ASP A 32 11.59 -7.77 -12.22
C ASP A 32 11.21 -6.34 -12.66
N ALA A 33 12.11 -5.36 -12.49
CA ALA A 33 11.86 -3.99 -12.93
C ALA A 33 11.62 -3.89 -14.45
N ARG A 34 12.46 -4.54 -15.25
CA ARG A 34 12.31 -4.59 -16.71
C ARG A 34 11.04 -5.27 -17.15
N LYS A 35 10.60 -6.30 -16.42
CA LYS A 35 9.33 -6.97 -16.68
C LYS A 35 8.15 -6.02 -16.44
N VAL A 36 8.19 -5.26 -15.35
CA VAL A 36 7.18 -4.22 -15.07
C VAL A 36 7.11 -3.22 -16.21
N LEU A 37 8.26 -2.67 -16.63
CA LEU A 37 8.32 -1.71 -17.73
C LEU A 37 7.71 -2.28 -19.02
N ARG A 38 8.08 -3.52 -19.38
CA ARG A 38 7.49 -4.17 -20.56
C ARG A 38 5.97 -4.33 -20.45
N CYS A 39 5.47 -4.85 -19.33
CA CYS A 39 4.02 -5.01 -19.15
C CYS A 39 3.28 -3.67 -19.11
N SER A 40 3.89 -2.64 -18.56
CA SER A 40 3.34 -1.28 -18.53
C SER A 40 3.26 -0.69 -19.94
N ALA A 41 4.30 -0.85 -20.75
CA ALA A 41 4.34 -0.40 -22.15
C ALA A 41 3.32 -1.17 -23.01
N GLU A 42 3.27 -2.50 -22.88
CA GLU A 42 2.31 -3.34 -23.59
C GLU A 42 0.85 -2.98 -23.25
N ALA A 43 0.58 -2.60 -22.00
CA ALA A 43 -0.74 -2.13 -21.55
C ALA A 43 -0.98 -0.63 -21.81
N GLY A 44 0.02 0.12 -22.29
CA GLY A 44 -0.10 1.55 -22.59
C GLY A 44 -0.19 2.46 -21.36
N ILE A 45 0.31 2.02 -20.19
CA ILE A 45 0.21 2.75 -18.91
C ILE A 45 1.54 3.22 -18.35
N GLU A 46 2.66 2.99 -19.02
CA GLU A 46 4.01 3.32 -18.51
C GLU A 46 4.15 4.79 -18.10
N GLY A 47 3.58 5.73 -18.87
CA GLY A 47 3.62 7.17 -18.57
C GLY A 47 2.61 7.63 -17.50
N ARG A 48 1.80 6.72 -16.97
CA ARG A 48 0.76 7.02 -15.96
C ARG A 48 1.20 6.63 -14.55
N ILE A 49 2.19 5.75 -14.43
CA ILE A 49 2.76 5.33 -13.15
C ILE A 49 3.86 6.33 -12.78
N ASN A 50 3.65 7.06 -11.70
CA ASN A 50 4.62 8.06 -11.21
C ASN A 50 5.35 7.63 -9.93
N HIS A 51 4.89 6.56 -9.27
CA HIS A 51 5.53 6.01 -8.08
C HIS A 51 5.64 4.49 -8.12
N VAL A 52 6.64 3.98 -7.43
CA VAL A 52 6.75 2.57 -7.06
C VAL A 52 6.61 2.46 -5.54
N MET A 53 5.68 1.62 -5.09
CA MET A 53 5.55 1.25 -3.69
C MET A 53 6.38 0.00 -3.41
N ILE A 54 7.30 0.10 -2.46
CA ILE A 54 8.15 -1.02 -2.03
C ILE A 54 7.78 -1.38 -0.60
N PRO A 55 7.13 -2.54 -0.35
CA PRO A 55 6.78 -2.96 0.99
C PRO A 55 8.02 -3.38 1.78
N GLY A 56 8.18 -2.82 2.98
CA GLY A 56 9.11 -3.34 3.98
C GLY A 56 8.57 -4.64 4.55
N MET A 57 9.29 -5.72 4.35
CA MET A 57 8.88 -7.06 4.74
C MET A 57 9.66 -7.50 5.96
N ILE A 58 8.98 -8.15 6.91
CA ILE A 58 9.61 -8.82 8.05
C ILE A 58 9.45 -10.33 7.92
N GLU A 59 10.40 -11.07 8.46
CA GLU A 59 10.27 -12.51 8.64
C GLU A 59 9.29 -12.74 9.79
N GLU A 60 8.09 -13.17 9.48
CA GLU A 60 7.10 -13.58 10.46
C GLU A 60 6.89 -15.08 10.39
N ASP A 61 6.88 -15.72 11.52
CA ASP A 61 6.68 -17.17 11.61
C ASP A 61 5.23 -17.57 11.94
N SER A 62 4.37 -16.64 12.27
CA SER A 62 3.08 -16.94 12.86
C SER A 62 1.96 -17.13 11.81
N GLY A 63 1.73 -18.38 11.42
CA GLY A 63 0.50 -18.77 10.71
C GLY A 63 0.39 -18.31 9.27
N ARG A 64 1.44 -17.73 8.69
CA ARG A 64 1.47 -17.36 7.27
C ARG A 64 1.39 -18.63 6.41
N PRO A 65 0.47 -18.70 5.43
CA PRO A 65 0.26 -19.91 4.63
C PRO A 65 1.37 -20.17 3.61
N ILE A 66 2.32 -19.24 3.45
CA ILE A 66 3.48 -19.36 2.57
C ILE A 66 4.71 -18.95 3.35
N GLU A 67 5.71 -19.83 3.42
CA GLU A 67 7.02 -19.48 3.96
C GLU A 67 7.63 -18.32 3.19
N MET A 68 8.00 -17.26 3.88
CA MET A 68 8.70 -16.13 3.30
C MET A 68 10.19 -16.22 3.62
N LYS A 69 10.97 -16.34 2.56
CA LYS A 69 12.41 -16.16 2.64
C LYS A 69 12.77 -14.71 2.90
N PRO A 70 13.93 -14.43 3.54
CA PRO A 70 14.45 -13.09 3.71
C PRO A 70 14.41 -12.28 2.41
N LYS A 71 13.85 -11.09 2.47
CA LYS A 71 13.72 -10.17 1.35
C LYS A 71 14.88 -9.20 1.31
N MET A 72 15.25 -8.79 0.10
CA MET A 72 16.20 -7.69 -0.08
C MET A 72 15.68 -6.44 0.64
N ASP A 73 16.58 -5.70 1.26
CA ASP A 73 16.22 -4.43 1.92
C ASP A 73 15.60 -3.45 0.93
N VAL A 74 14.63 -2.67 1.39
CA VAL A 74 13.88 -1.70 0.58
C VAL A 74 14.79 -0.70 -0.10
N LEU A 75 15.77 -0.15 0.62
CA LEU A 75 16.70 0.85 0.10
C LEU A 75 17.67 0.23 -0.92
N ASP A 76 18.15 -0.97 -0.66
CA ASP A 76 19.05 -1.68 -1.57
C ASP A 76 18.32 -2.06 -2.86
N PHE A 77 17.08 -2.52 -2.74
CA PHE A 77 16.24 -2.81 -3.89
C PHE A 77 15.97 -1.55 -4.72
N TRP A 78 15.58 -0.45 -4.08
CA TRP A 78 15.35 0.83 -4.75
C TRP A 78 16.59 1.33 -5.50
N ARG A 79 17.77 1.30 -4.87
CA ARG A 79 19.04 1.69 -5.51
C ARG A 79 19.37 0.88 -6.75
N ILE A 80 18.89 -0.36 -6.82
CA ILE A 80 19.08 -1.23 -7.98
C ILE A 80 18.12 -0.86 -9.11
N ILE A 81 16.83 -0.64 -8.80
CA ILE A 81 15.78 -0.50 -9.80
C ILE A 81 15.54 0.95 -10.25
N ALA A 82 15.79 1.94 -9.40
CA ALA A 82 15.52 3.34 -9.72
C ALA A 82 16.16 3.83 -11.03
N PRO A 83 17.40 3.42 -11.40
CA PRO A 83 17.97 3.79 -12.69
C PRO A 83 17.21 3.27 -13.92
N GLU A 84 16.43 2.21 -13.77
CA GLU A 84 15.59 1.63 -14.85
C GLU A 84 14.21 2.31 -14.92
N LEU A 85 13.87 3.19 -13.97
CA LEU A 85 12.57 3.82 -13.80
C LEU A 85 12.67 5.36 -13.84
N PRO A 86 13.11 5.95 -14.96
CA PRO A 86 13.33 7.39 -15.03
C PRO A 86 12.03 8.17 -14.81
N GLY A 87 12.07 9.16 -13.91
CA GLY A 87 10.92 9.99 -13.57
C GLY A 87 9.94 9.38 -12.56
N VAL A 88 10.14 8.13 -12.16
CA VAL A 88 9.36 7.46 -11.11
C VAL A 88 9.99 7.70 -9.75
N ARG A 89 9.18 7.96 -8.72
CA ARG A 89 9.61 8.18 -7.34
C ARG A 89 9.29 6.97 -6.46
N GLY A 90 9.94 6.90 -5.31
CA GLY A 90 9.75 5.80 -4.35
C GLY A 90 8.69 6.13 -3.30
N LEU A 91 7.86 5.16 -2.98
CA LEU A 91 7.11 5.06 -1.73
C LEU A 91 7.53 3.77 -1.04
N CYS A 92 7.51 3.73 0.27
CA CYS A 92 7.74 2.47 0.97
C CYS A 92 6.95 2.36 2.27
N THR A 93 6.84 1.13 2.76
CA THR A 93 6.50 0.90 4.15
C THR A 93 7.77 0.68 4.96
N GLN A 94 7.85 1.27 6.15
CA GLN A 94 8.95 1.07 7.09
C GLN A 94 8.42 0.46 8.38
N VAL A 95 8.86 -0.75 8.69
CA VAL A 95 8.61 -1.36 9.99
C VAL A 95 9.47 -0.66 11.02
N THR A 96 8.84 -0.09 12.05
CA THR A 96 9.52 0.75 13.06
C THR A 96 9.83 0.00 14.35
N ALA A 97 9.08 -1.07 14.64
CA ALA A 97 9.10 -1.78 15.91
C ALA A 97 10.45 -2.42 16.31
N PHE A 98 11.38 -2.57 15.35
CA PHE A 98 12.71 -3.16 15.61
C PHE A 98 13.85 -2.13 15.61
N LEU A 99 13.54 -0.83 15.41
CA LEU A 99 14.53 0.23 15.34
C LEU A 99 14.33 1.19 16.51
N ASP A 100 15.39 1.46 17.27
CA ASP A 100 15.39 2.56 18.22
C ASP A 100 15.35 3.91 17.50
N GLU A 101 15.15 5.01 18.23
CA GLU A 101 14.99 6.33 17.64
C GLU A 101 16.21 6.77 16.81
N PRO A 102 17.47 6.61 17.25
CA PRO A 102 18.64 6.93 16.43
C PRO A 102 18.74 6.14 15.14
N ALA A 103 18.52 4.81 15.20
CA ALA A 103 18.58 3.94 14.03
C ALA A 103 17.45 4.24 13.04
N LEU A 104 16.23 4.50 13.53
CA LEU A 104 15.11 4.87 12.69
C LEU A 104 15.35 6.23 12.03
N ARG A 105 15.87 7.22 12.75
CA ARG A 105 16.22 8.54 12.18
C ARG A 105 17.23 8.42 11.05
N GLN A 106 18.30 7.62 11.25
CA GLN A 106 19.29 7.37 10.21
C GLN A 106 18.62 6.71 8.99
N ARG A 107 17.82 5.68 9.21
CA ARG A 107 17.10 4.95 8.15
C ARG A 107 16.21 5.88 7.32
N LEU A 108 15.43 6.74 7.97
CA LEU A 108 14.54 7.68 7.28
C LEU A 108 15.32 8.73 6.49
N THR A 109 16.46 9.19 7.02
CA THR A 109 17.36 10.10 6.30
C THR A 109 17.90 9.45 5.02
N GLU A 110 18.29 8.20 5.08
CA GLU A 110 18.78 7.45 3.93
C GLU A 110 17.70 7.23 2.87
N LEU A 111 16.48 6.85 3.30
CA LEU A 111 15.32 6.69 2.40
C LEU A 111 14.95 8.01 1.71
N SER A 112 14.81 9.10 2.45
CA SER A 112 14.50 10.43 1.89
C SER A 112 15.59 10.87 0.90
N SER A 113 16.87 10.68 1.24
CA SER A 113 18.01 11.02 0.38
C SER A 113 18.06 10.15 -0.89
N ALA A 114 17.51 8.94 -0.86
CA ALA A 114 17.45 8.05 -2.00
C ALA A 114 16.28 8.34 -2.96
N GLY A 115 15.39 9.27 -2.61
CA GLY A 115 14.29 9.71 -3.46
C GLY A 115 12.94 9.05 -3.13
N PHE A 116 12.74 8.60 -1.89
CA PHE A 116 11.42 8.24 -1.41
C PHE A 116 10.63 9.49 -1.04
N ASP A 117 9.47 9.66 -1.68
CA ASP A 117 8.57 10.80 -1.45
C ASP A 117 7.65 10.59 -0.26
N GLY A 118 7.35 9.34 0.09
CA GLY A 118 6.50 9.02 1.22
C GLY A 118 6.87 7.70 1.87
N ILE A 119 6.70 7.66 3.20
CA ILE A 119 7.01 6.49 4.03
C ILE A 119 5.81 6.20 4.93
N ALA A 120 5.20 5.02 4.77
CA ALA A 120 4.16 4.54 5.67
C ALA A 120 4.80 3.77 6.83
N PHE A 121 4.54 4.20 8.07
CA PHE A 121 5.05 3.54 9.25
C PHE A 121 4.17 2.36 9.64
N VAL A 122 4.78 1.20 9.81
CA VAL A 122 4.11 -0.07 10.09
C VAL A 122 4.66 -0.67 11.38
N GLY A 123 3.77 -1.21 12.19
CA GLY A 123 4.11 -2.02 13.36
C GLY A 123 4.28 -3.50 13.01
N VAL A 124 4.33 -4.29 14.04
CA VAL A 124 4.30 -5.77 13.95
C VAL A 124 2.90 -6.29 14.20
N PRO A 125 2.52 -7.45 13.64
CA PRO A 125 1.27 -8.12 13.98
C PRO A 125 1.17 -8.44 15.47
N ARG A 126 -0.08 -8.50 16.00
CA ARG A 126 -0.32 -8.83 17.41
C ARG A 126 0.17 -10.23 17.82
N THR A 127 0.45 -11.08 16.85
CA THR A 127 0.96 -12.44 17.07
C THR A 127 2.45 -12.48 17.40
N MET A 128 3.19 -11.41 17.15
CA MET A 128 4.55 -11.26 17.63
C MET A 128 4.47 -10.77 19.09
N ASN A 129 4.99 -11.57 19.98
CA ASN A 129 4.90 -11.36 21.44
C ASN A 129 5.39 -9.99 21.86
N ASP A 130 4.72 -9.42 22.88
CA ASP A 130 4.94 -8.08 23.46
C ASP A 130 6.38 -7.75 23.92
N GLY A 131 7.34 -8.62 23.72
CA GLY A 131 8.75 -8.44 24.11
C GLY A 131 9.75 -8.25 22.96
N GLU A 132 9.35 -8.48 21.72
CA GLU A 132 10.29 -8.42 20.58
C GLU A 132 10.33 -7.03 19.89
N GLY A 133 9.45 -6.11 20.22
CA GLY A 133 9.41 -4.77 19.65
C GLY A 133 9.85 -3.70 20.67
N SER A 134 11.16 -3.54 20.89
CA SER A 134 11.70 -2.44 21.71
C SER A 134 11.89 -1.14 20.94
N GLY A 135 11.45 -1.08 19.69
CA GLY A 135 11.62 0.06 18.80
C GLY A 135 10.54 1.11 18.92
N VAL A 136 10.57 2.09 18.01
CA VAL A 136 9.63 3.21 17.96
C VAL A 136 8.26 2.72 17.51
N ALA A 137 7.20 3.07 18.24
CA ALA A 137 5.85 2.78 17.79
C ALA A 137 5.52 3.56 16.49
N PRO A 138 4.77 2.97 15.53
CA PRO A 138 4.45 3.66 14.27
C PRO A 138 3.76 5.01 14.46
N THR A 139 2.90 5.12 15.46
CA THR A 139 2.22 6.37 15.81
C THR A 139 3.16 7.42 16.38
N ASP A 140 4.17 7.02 17.13
CA ASP A 140 5.18 7.94 17.66
C ASP A 140 6.10 8.41 16.53
N ALA A 141 6.44 7.53 15.58
CA ALA A 141 7.23 7.87 14.40
C ALA A 141 6.57 8.97 13.56
N LEU A 142 5.23 9.01 13.46
CA LEU A 142 4.49 10.05 12.74
C LEU A 142 4.80 11.45 13.29
N SER A 143 4.91 11.61 14.61
CA SER A 143 5.18 12.91 15.24
C SER A 143 6.68 13.22 15.39
N LEU A 144 7.51 12.19 15.69
CA LEU A 144 8.94 12.38 15.93
C LEU A 144 9.71 12.81 14.67
N TYR A 145 9.23 12.44 13.49
CA TYR A 145 9.92 12.68 12.23
C TYR A 145 9.23 13.70 11.33
N ASP A 146 8.41 14.57 11.92
CA ASP A 146 7.90 15.77 11.27
C ASP A 146 9.06 16.68 10.84
N GLY A 147 9.12 17.02 9.55
CA GLY A 147 10.21 17.80 8.95
C GLY A 147 11.44 17.00 8.49
N LEU A 148 11.50 15.68 8.75
CA LEU A 148 12.47 14.77 8.14
C LEU A 148 11.83 13.99 6.96
N VAL A 149 10.57 13.63 7.10
CA VAL A 149 9.77 12.95 6.07
C VAL A 149 8.50 13.78 5.87
N ASP A 150 8.33 14.36 4.70
CA ASP A 150 7.20 15.23 4.42
C ASP A 150 5.89 14.44 4.35
N ASN A 151 5.88 13.32 3.62
CA ASN A 151 4.71 12.46 3.49
C ASN A 151 4.84 11.23 4.39
N ARG A 152 4.18 11.31 5.54
CA ARG A 152 4.17 10.27 6.56
C ARG A 152 2.86 9.48 6.51
N GLY A 153 2.94 8.24 6.08
CA GLY A 153 1.79 7.36 5.91
C GLY A 153 1.46 6.53 7.14
N ALA A 154 0.20 6.18 7.23
CA ALA A 154 -0.29 5.20 8.18
C ALA A 154 -1.23 4.19 7.49
N ILE A 155 -1.16 2.93 7.89
CA ILE A 155 -2.07 1.90 7.36
C ILE A 155 -3.49 2.19 7.81
N LEU A 156 -4.42 2.09 6.86
CA LEU A 156 -5.87 2.25 7.04
C LEU A 156 -6.59 0.96 6.66
N ILE A 157 -7.32 0.37 7.60
CA ILE A 157 -8.07 -0.88 7.39
C ILE A 157 -9.55 -0.57 7.66
N PRO A 158 -10.35 -0.27 6.63
CA PRO A 158 -11.72 0.24 6.80
C PRO A 158 -12.65 -0.76 7.49
N THR A 159 -12.39 -2.05 7.37
CA THR A 159 -13.18 -3.13 7.97
C THR A 159 -12.80 -3.47 9.41
N ARG A 160 -11.76 -2.81 9.96
CA ARG A 160 -11.26 -3.12 11.30
C ARG A 160 -12.07 -2.41 12.39
N ASP A 161 -12.46 -3.14 13.42
CA ASP A 161 -13.17 -2.58 14.56
C ASP A 161 -12.41 -1.42 15.22
N GLY A 162 -13.10 -0.28 15.40
CA GLY A 162 -12.54 0.91 16.01
C GLY A 162 -11.51 1.66 15.16
N GLU A 163 -11.41 1.39 13.86
CA GLU A 163 -10.45 2.06 12.97
C GLU A 163 -10.72 3.56 12.85
N GLN A 164 -11.96 4.03 12.96
CA GLN A 164 -12.30 5.46 13.01
C GLN A 164 -11.47 6.20 14.07
N GLY A 165 -11.47 5.70 15.31
CA GLY A 165 -10.70 6.28 16.41
C GLY A 165 -9.19 6.14 16.20
N ARG A 166 -8.72 4.99 15.70
CA ARG A 166 -7.31 4.77 15.40
C ARG A 166 -6.81 5.69 14.30
N PHE A 167 -7.55 5.85 13.22
CA PHE A 167 -7.14 6.70 12.11
C PHE A 167 -7.17 8.18 12.50
N THR A 168 -8.18 8.60 13.27
CA THR A 168 -8.20 9.95 13.89
C THR A 168 -6.95 10.19 14.74
N PHE A 169 -6.54 9.20 15.56
CA PHE A 169 -5.32 9.32 16.37
C PHE A 169 -4.07 9.41 15.49
N LYS A 170 -3.95 8.60 14.44
CA LYS A 170 -2.85 8.67 13.47
C LYS A 170 -2.75 10.06 12.80
N CYS A 171 -3.89 10.63 12.40
CA CYS A 171 -3.92 12.00 11.85
C CYS A 171 -3.47 13.04 12.89
N LYS A 172 -3.89 12.91 14.15
CA LYS A 172 -3.41 13.77 15.25
C LYS A 172 -1.90 13.67 15.46
N GLN A 173 -1.33 12.50 15.26
CA GLN A 173 0.12 12.28 15.35
C GLN A 173 0.90 12.75 14.11
N GLY A 174 0.21 13.26 13.08
CA GLY A 174 0.84 13.85 11.91
C GLY A 174 0.88 12.94 10.67
N ALA A 175 0.01 11.94 10.58
CA ALA A 175 -0.18 11.21 9.33
C ALA A 175 -0.71 12.17 8.24
N THR A 176 0.00 12.26 7.14
CA THR A 176 -0.36 13.08 5.98
C THR A 176 -1.14 12.29 4.94
N TYR A 177 -0.99 10.96 4.94
CA TYR A 177 -1.79 10.07 4.11
C TYR A 177 -2.15 8.76 4.85
N GLY A 178 -3.28 8.18 4.45
CA GLY A 178 -3.69 6.82 4.82
C GLY A 178 -3.51 5.88 3.64
N MET A 179 -2.75 4.79 3.80
CA MET A 179 -2.65 3.73 2.81
C MET A 179 -3.60 2.60 3.19
N THR A 180 -4.55 2.28 2.33
CA THR A 180 -5.47 1.19 2.62
C THR A 180 -4.77 -0.16 2.51
N GLN A 181 -5.31 -1.17 3.22
CA GLN A 181 -5.10 -2.55 2.80
C GLN A 181 -5.75 -2.77 1.44
N LEU A 182 -5.41 -3.89 0.76
CA LEU A 182 -6.10 -4.30 -0.46
C LEU A 182 -7.61 -4.26 -0.27
N LEU A 183 -8.29 -3.52 -1.13
CA LEU A 183 -9.72 -3.35 -1.10
C LEU A 183 -10.43 -4.47 -1.87
N TYR A 184 -11.17 -5.30 -1.16
CA TYR A 184 -12.04 -6.34 -1.74
C TYR A 184 -13.51 -6.12 -1.38
N SER A 185 -13.82 -4.93 -0.84
CA SER A 185 -15.17 -4.40 -0.61
C SER A 185 -15.17 -2.88 -0.78
N ASP A 186 -16.34 -2.31 -0.80
CA ASP A 186 -16.55 -0.85 -0.81
C ASP A 186 -16.68 -0.24 0.60
N ALA A 187 -16.29 -0.97 1.64
CA ALA A 187 -16.34 -0.50 3.04
C ALA A 187 -15.56 0.81 3.28
N ILE A 188 -14.55 1.10 2.49
CA ILE A 188 -13.82 2.38 2.55
C ILE A 188 -14.73 3.59 2.29
N VAL A 189 -15.78 3.44 1.49
CA VAL A 189 -16.71 4.52 1.16
C VAL A 189 -17.47 4.96 2.43
N ASP A 190 -18.07 4.01 3.14
CA ASP A 190 -18.79 4.31 4.37
C ASP A 190 -17.85 4.78 5.46
N PHE A 191 -16.67 4.16 5.57
CA PHE A 191 -15.62 4.60 6.49
C PHE A 191 -15.27 6.08 6.28
N LEU A 192 -15.01 6.51 5.05
CA LEU A 192 -14.62 7.91 4.76
C LEU A 192 -15.79 8.88 4.92
N LYS A 193 -17.03 8.50 4.63
CA LYS A 193 -18.23 9.31 4.92
C LYS A 193 -18.36 9.60 6.42
N GLU A 194 -18.26 8.55 7.25
CA GLU A 194 -18.31 8.68 8.70
C GLU A 194 -17.12 9.51 9.22
N PHE A 195 -15.91 9.23 8.72
CA PHE A 195 -14.71 9.96 9.10
C PHE A 195 -14.82 11.44 8.76
N ALA A 196 -15.30 11.79 7.56
CA ALA A 196 -15.52 13.16 7.12
C ALA A 196 -16.52 13.92 7.97
N THR A 197 -17.54 13.21 8.51
CA THR A 197 -18.54 13.79 9.37
C THR A 197 -18.02 14.02 10.81
N ALA A 198 -17.17 13.10 11.28
CA ALA A 198 -16.66 13.12 12.65
C ALA A 198 -15.38 13.93 12.85
N ASN A 199 -14.65 14.29 11.77
CA ASN A 199 -13.33 14.88 11.81
C ASN A 199 -13.15 16.00 10.79
N GLU A 200 -12.26 16.94 11.11
CA GLU A 200 -11.78 17.99 10.17
C GLU A 200 -10.58 17.54 9.34
N TYR A 201 -9.95 16.40 9.68
CA TYR A 201 -8.80 15.88 8.96
C TYR A 201 -9.18 15.43 7.55
N ARG A 202 -8.35 15.82 6.59
CA ARG A 202 -8.47 15.40 5.18
C ARG A 202 -7.11 14.93 4.66
N PRO A 203 -6.53 13.85 5.25
CA PRO A 203 -5.29 13.29 4.73
C PRO A 203 -5.53 12.75 3.33
N GLU A 204 -4.47 12.64 2.54
CA GLU A 204 -4.53 11.90 1.28
C GLU A 204 -4.86 10.43 1.55
N ILE A 205 -5.69 9.82 0.70
CA ILE A 205 -6.03 8.41 0.79
C ILE A 205 -5.43 7.67 -0.41
N LEU A 206 -4.45 6.83 -0.15
CA LEU A 206 -3.84 5.93 -1.12
C LEU A 206 -4.66 4.63 -1.15
N LEU A 207 -5.52 4.49 -2.16
CA LEU A 207 -6.44 3.37 -2.34
C LEU A 207 -5.74 2.19 -3.00
N SER A 208 -5.65 1.06 -2.31
CA SER A 208 -4.94 -0.14 -2.80
C SER A 208 -5.88 -1.12 -3.48
N PHE A 209 -5.58 -1.44 -4.75
CA PHE A 209 -6.32 -2.41 -5.54
C PHE A 209 -5.38 -3.50 -6.05
N GLY A 210 -5.78 -4.75 -5.91
CA GLY A 210 -4.94 -5.88 -6.26
C GLY A 210 -5.57 -6.83 -7.27
N PHE A 211 -4.73 -7.44 -8.09
CA PHE A 211 -5.14 -8.52 -8.99
C PHE A 211 -5.01 -9.87 -8.28
N VAL A 212 -6.12 -10.62 -8.19
CA VAL A 212 -6.16 -11.93 -7.52
C VAL A 212 -5.73 -13.04 -8.47
N PRO A 213 -4.65 -13.77 -8.19
CA PRO A 213 -4.24 -14.93 -8.99
C PRO A 213 -5.17 -16.13 -8.75
N LYS A 214 -5.11 -17.14 -9.63
CA LYS A 214 -5.88 -18.40 -9.49
C LYS A 214 -5.28 -19.40 -8.48
N MET A 215 -4.05 -19.18 -8.02
CA MET A 215 -3.34 -20.14 -7.15
C MET A 215 -3.90 -20.09 -5.72
N GLU A 216 -4.37 -21.22 -5.21
CA GLU A 216 -4.96 -21.35 -3.87
C GLU A 216 -4.02 -20.84 -2.76
N SER A 217 -2.73 -21.17 -2.84
CA SER A 217 -1.72 -20.68 -1.87
C SER A 217 -1.63 -19.14 -1.84
N ARG A 218 -1.87 -18.48 -2.97
CA ARG A 218 -1.88 -17.01 -3.07
C ARG A 218 -3.17 -16.43 -2.49
N VAL A 219 -4.30 -17.08 -2.74
CA VAL A 219 -5.59 -16.74 -2.12
C VAL A 219 -5.49 -16.87 -0.59
N GLY A 220 -4.89 -17.95 -0.11
CA GLY A 220 -4.63 -18.15 1.32
C GLY A 220 -3.82 -17.03 1.95
N LEU A 221 -2.80 -16.53 1.25
CA LEU A 221 -2.01 -15.41 1.73
C LEU A 221 -2.81 -14.08 1.72
N ILE A 222 -3.65 -13.84 0.72
CA ILE A 222 -4.54 -12.68 0.72
C ILE A 222 -5.51 -12.75 1.90
N HIS A 223 -6.12 -13.91 2.17
CA HIS A 223 -6.97 -14.11 3.36
C HIS A 223 -6.23 -13.85 4.66
N TRP A 224 -4.97 -14.28 4.75
CA TRP A 224 -4.13 -14.03 5.91
C TRP A 224 -3.82 -12.52 6.09
N LEU A 225 -3.56 -11.79 4.98
CA LEU A 225 -3.32 -10.34 5.00
C LEU A 225 -4.55 -9.54 5.42
N ILE A 226 -5.76 -9.95 5.00
CA ILE A 226 -7.01 -9.27 5.36
C ILE A 226 -7.31 -9.41 6.86
N GLN A 227 -6.94 -10.53 7.48
CA GLN A 227 -7.11 -10.88 8.91
C GLN A 227 -8.51 -10.64 9.50
N ASP A 228 -8.69 -11.04 10.75
CA ASP A 228 -9.92 -10.86 11.52
C ASP A 228 -11.15 -11.66 11.01
N PRO A 229 -11.07 -13.01 10.98
CA PRO A 229 -12.13 -13.86 10.43
C PRO A 229 -13.44 -13.82 11.23
N GLY A 230 -13.47 -13.20 12.40
CA GLY A 230 -14.67 -12.98 13.21
C GLY A 230 -15.50 -11.78 12.77
N ASN A 231 -14.97 -10.91 11.93
CA ASN A 231 -15.65 -9.72 11.44
C ASN A 231 -16.45 -10.07 10.17
N PRO A 232 -17.79 -9.85 10.13
CA PRO A 232 -18.61 -10.14 8.96
C PRO A 232 -18.18 -9.42 7.67
N ALA A 233 -17.65 -8.20 7.77
CA ALA A 233 -17.14 -7.45 6.61
C ALA A 233 -15.91 -8.12 6.02
N VAL A 234 -14.99 -8.59 6.87
CA VAL A 234 -13.81 -9.35 6.44
C VAL A 234 -14.21 -10.71 5.84
N ALA A 235 -15.22 -11.39 6.40
CA ALA A 235 -15.73 -12.64 5.83
C ALA A 235 -16.30 -12.43 4.41
N ALA A 236 -16.98 -11.31 4.15
CA ALA A 236 -17.47 -10.94 2.83
C ALA A 236 -16.32 -10.66 1.84
N GLU A 237 -15.26 -9.97 2.28
CA GLU A 237 -14.05 -9.75 1.48
C GLU A 237 -13.37 -11.07 1.11
N GLN A 238 -13.22 -11.98 2.06
CA GLN A 238 -12.64 -13.31 1.83
C GLN A 238 -13.45 -14.12 0.84
N GLU A 239 -14.78 -14.07 0.89
CA GLU A 239 -15.65 -14.77 -0.06
C GLU A 239 -15.56 -14.13 -1.46
N PHE A 240 -15.46 -12.83 -1.55
CA PHE A 240 -15.22 -12.15 -2.81
C PHE A 240 -13.87 -12.55 -3.43
N VAL A 241 -12.80 -12.62 -2.63
CA VAL A 241 -11.49 -13.12 -3.10
C VAL A 241 -11.56 -14.55 -3.62
N LYS A 242 -12.30 -15.44 -2.96
CA LYS A 242 -12.54 -16.82 -3.46
C LYS A 242 -13.28 -16.81 -4.79
N THR A 243 -14.31 -15.98 -4.90
CA THR A 243 -15.07 -15.79 -6.14
C THR A 243 -14.17 -15.33 -7.28
N LEU A 244 -13.33 -14.32 -7.02
CA LEU A 244 -12.35 -13.84 -8.01
C LEU A 244 -11.35 -14.92 -8.40
N ALA A 245 -10.85 -15.69 -7.45
CA ALA A 245 -9.90 -16.78 -7.74
C ALA A 245 -10.51 -17.89 -8.59
N ALA A 246 -11.77 -18.21 -8.36
CA ALA A 246 -12.52 -19.23 -9.11
C ALA A 246 -13.00 -18.75 -10.49
N SER A 247 -13.06 -17.44 -10.72
CA SER A 247 -13.60 -16.86 -11.95
C SER A 247 -12.64 -17.02 -13.15
N GLU A 248 -13.22 -17.09 -14.34
CA GLU A 248 -12.45 -16.97 -15.58
C GLU A 248 -11.86 -15.57 -15.74
N PRO A 249 -10.78 -15.38 -16.51
CA PRO A 249 -10.07 -14.10 -16.60
C PRO A 249 -10.95 -12.90 -16.92
N ALA A 250 -11.90 -13.04 -17.85
CA ALA A 250 -12.81 -11.95 -18.25
C ALA A 250 -13.78 -11.57 -17.11
N ASP A 251 -14.35 -12.55 -16.41
CA ASP A 251 -15.25 -12.30 -15.28
C ASP A 251 -14.51 -11.72 -14.09
N LYS A 252 -13.31 -12.23 -13.81
CA LYS A 252 -12.43 -11.67 -12.78
C LYS A 252 -12.16 -10.19 -13.03
N ARG A 253 -11.76 -9.83 -14.25
CA ARG A 253 -11.51 -8.45 -14.66
C ARG A 253 -12.75 -7.60 -14.47
N ARG A 254 -13.91 -8.05 -14.94
CA ARG A 254 -15.18 -7.34 -14.78
C ARG A 254 -15.51 -7.12 -13.28
N LEU A 255 -15.44 -8.15 -12.45
CA LEU A 255 -15.74 -8.04 -11.02
C LEU A 255 -14.81 -7.06 -10.30
N LEU A 256 -13.50 -7.08 -10.60
CA LEU A 256 -12.53 -6.15 -10.04
C LEU A 256 -12.82 -4.71 -10.49
N LEU A 257 -13.14 -4.51 -11.76
CA LEU A 257 -13.48 -3.18 -12.29
C LEU A 257 -14.80 -2.66 -11.72
N ASP A 258 -15.79 -3.51 -11.54
CA ASP A 258 -17.06 -3.13 -10.91
C ASP A 258 -16.86 -2.69 -9.45
N LEU A 259 -16.02 -3.40 -8.69
CA LEU A 259 -15.64 -2.98 -7.34
C LEU A 259 -14.88 -1.65 -7.35
N TYR A 260 -13.87 -1.56 -8.21
CA TYR A 260 -13.05 -0.36 -8.36
C TYR A 260 -13.91 0.89 -8.62
N LYS A 261 -14.81 0.81 -9.61
CA LYS A 261 -15.71 1.91 -9.97
C LYS A 261 -16.61 2.33 -8.80
N ARG A 262 -17.23 1.34 -8.10
CA ARG A 262 -18.04 1.64 -6.92
C ARG A 262 -17.24 2.39 -5.83
N VAL A 263 -16.00 1.98 -5.59
CA VAL A 263 -15.14 2.67 -4.63
C VAL A 263 -14.83 4.09 -5.10
N ILE A 264 -14.33 4.26 -6.33
CA ILE A 264 -13.93 5.57 -6.86
C ILE A 264 -15.12 6.54 -6.87
N ASP A 265 -16.29 6.11 -7.39
CA ASP A 265 -17.50 6.93 -7.41
C ASP A 265 -17.97 7.29 -5.99
N GLY A 266 -17.86 6.32 -5.06
CA GLY A 266 -18.29 6.52 -3.68
C GLY A 266 -17.41 7.48 -2.85
N VAL A 267 -16.10 7.55 -3.16
CA VAL A 267 -15.16 8.41 -2.42
C VAL A 267 -14.87 9.75 -3.11
N GLY A 268 -15.11 9.84 -4.41
CA GLY A 268 -14.70 10.99 -5.23
C GLY A 268 -15.23 12.35 -4.77
N GLU A 269 -16.42 12.39 -4.16
CA GLU A 269 -17.05 13.63 -3.70
C GLU A 269 -16.87 13.92 -2.20
N LEU A 270 -16.10 13.09 -1.49
CA LEU A 270 -15.96 13.20 -0.03
C LEU A 270 -14.91 14.23 0.42
N GLY A 271 -14.24 14.90 -0.53
CA GLY A 271 -13.28 15.97 -0.27
C GLY A 271 -11.94 15.51 0.29
N PHE A 272 -11.55 14.25 0.10
CA PHE A 272 -10.21 13.76 0.37
C PHE A 272 -9.35 13.84 -0.89
N PRO A 273 -8.08 14.25 -0.78
CA PRO A 273 -7.11 13.98 -1.85
C PRO A 273 -6.99 12.46 -2.01
N LEU A 274 -7.05 11.98 -3.26
CA LEU A 274 -7.04 10.56 -3.57
C LEU A 274 -5.84 10.19 -4.42
N SER A 275 -5.27 9.04 -4.16
CA SER A 275 -4.21 8.40 -4.91
C SER A 275 -4.49 6.91 -5.08
N ILE A 276 -3.84 6.26 -6.04
CA ILE A 276 -4.06 4.86 -6.36
C ILE A 276 -2.78 4.06 -6.16
N HIS A 277 -2.92 2.91 -5.53
CA HIS A 277 -1.89 1.90 -5.40
C HIS A 277 -2.36 0.61 -6.07
N LEU A 278 -1.59 0.13 -7.05
CA LEU A 278 -1.88 -1.04 -7.86
C LEU A 278 -0.95 -2.19 -7.46
N GLU A 279 -1.52 -3.28 -6.98
CA GLU A 279 -0.78 -4.43 -6.48
C GLU A 279 -0.93 -5.63 -7.40
N ALA A 280 0.13 -5.94 -8.15
CA ALA A 280 0.22 -7.21 -8.87
C ALA A 280 0.62 -8.33 -7.91
N THR A 281 -0.25 -8.63 -6.95
CA THR A 281 -0.02 -9.56 -5.85
C THR A 281 0.58 -10.88 -6.37
N TYR A 282 1.87 -11.11 -6.06
CA TYR A 282 2.66 -12.29 -6.44
C TYR A 282 3.04 -12.47 -7.89
N GLY A 283 3.11 -11.43 -8.64
CA GLY A 283 3.76 -11.45 -9.93
C GLY A 283 3.16 -10.54 -10.97
N VAL A 284 4.04 -9.87 -11.65
CA VAL A 284 3.75 -9.07 -12.83
C VAL A 284 3.23 -9.99 -13.92
N SER A 285 2.02 -9.76 -14.41
CA SER A 285 1.37 -10.55 -15.47
C SER A 285 0.58 -9.66 -16.41
N THR A 286 0.53 -9.99 -17.69
CA THR A 286 -0.25 -9.25 -18.69
C THR A 286 -1.71 -9.04 -18.28
N PRO A 287 -2.47 -10.05 -17.79
CA PRO A 287 -3.85 -9.82 -17.35
C PRO A 287 -4.00 -8.83 -16.20
N ALA A 288 -3.03 -8.75 -15.28
CA ALA A 288 -3.04 -7.75 -14.22
C ALA A 288 -2.88 -6.33 -14.81
N PHE A 289 -1.92 -6.15 -15.71
CA PHE A 289 -1.66 -4.85 -16.31
C PHE A 289 -2.77 -4.37 -17.24
N GLU A 290 -3.41 -5.28 -17.98
CA GLU A 290 -4.62 -4.95 -18.74
C GLU A 290 -5.75 -4.47 -17.83
N THR A 291 -5.92 -5.10 -16.65
CA THR A 291 -6.92 -4.66 -15.66
C THR A 291 -6.55 -3.30 -15.10
N PHE A 292 -5.28 -3.06 -14.78
CA PHE A 292 -4.80 -1.76 -14.31
C PHE A 292 -4.96 -0.66 -15.35
N ALA A 293 -4.79 -0.95 -16.63
CA ALA A 293 -5.05 -0.01 -17.71
C ALA A 293 -6.50 0.48 -17.69
N GLU A 294 -7.48 -0.43 -17.57
CA GLU A 294 -8.88 -0.06 -17.47
C GLU A 294 -9.21 0.70 -16.17
N MET A 295 -8.58 0.33 -15.04
CA MET A 295 -8.71 1.08 -13.81
C MET A 295 -8.21 2.52 -13.98
N LEU A 296 -7.05 2.68 -14.59
CA LEU A 296 -6.48 4.01 -14.84
C LEU A 296 -7.27 4.81 -15.89
N ASP A 297 -7.88 4.17 -16.90
CA ASP A 297 -8.75 4.85 -17.85
C ASP A 297 -10.01 5.43 -17.19
N TYR A 298 -10.50 4.76 -16.16
CA TYR A 298 -11.59 5.27 -15.33
C TYR A 298 -11.13 6.33 -14.33
N TRP A 299 -9.86 6.26 -13.89
CA TRP A 299 -9.28 7.21 -12.95
C TRP A 299 -9.12 8.58 -13.60
N SER A 300 -9.97 9.51 -13.19
CA SER A 300 -9.74 10.93 -13.43
C SER A 300 -9.39 11.55 -12.08
N PRO A 301 -8.09 11.82 -11.79
CA PRO A 301 -7.76 12.61 -10.63
C PRO A 301 -8.52 13.93 -10.78
N GLY A 302 -9.38 14.24 -9.81
CA GLY A 302 -10.34 15.33 -9.91
C GLY A 302 -9.74 16.55 -10.60
N ALA A 303 -10.38 16.98 -11.65
CA ALA A 303 -10.12 18.31 -12.18
C ALA A 303 -10.33 19.31 -11.04
N PRO A 304 -9.42 20.26 -10.83
CA PRO A 304 -9.49 21.23 -9.76
C PRO A 304 -10.79 22.03 -9.80
#